data_dadd5e5b74f890143b802138d4f2a964
#
_entry.id   dadd5e5b74f890143b802138d4f2a964
#
_cell.length_a   1.000
_cell.length_b   1.000
_cell.length_c   1.000
_cell.angle_alpha   90.00
_cell.angle_beta   90.00
_cell.angle_gamma   90.00
#
_symmetry.space_group_name_H-M   'P 1'
#
loop_
_entity.id
_entity.type
_entity.pdbx_description
1 polymer ?
#
loop_
_entity_poly.entity_id
_entity_poly.type
_entity_poly.pdbx_seq_one_letter_code
_entity_poly.pdbx_strand_id
1 'polypeptide(L)'
;IIKDYEVTNSSTVASAIGNSSGESVSFVLKNQFFYNTLNSLIIPRNGRYLSYSNLIETPTSSSNGSIKNIITYKNFSEFGKNIFSYQIRAGNIVSLNDSDILTDDKFALGGRWLRGFDSYGAGPRNSRTSYVGGNNLVVTKLDYSRQLFRNSDFPVFFNLFNDYGLVWENKTKPTNNDNSLRSSAGFGIKYYSPI
;
A
#
# COMPACT_ATOMS: atom_id res chain seq x y z
N ILE A 1 -10.89 4.84 17.91
CA ILE A 1 -9.43 4.65 17.89
C ILE A 1 -8.83 5.83 18.60
N ILE A 2 -7.99 5.56 19.58
CA ILE A 2 -7.18 6.57 20.27
C ILE A 2 -5.80 6.50 19.59
N LYS A 3 -5.32 7.62 19.08
CA LYS A 3 -3.98 7.75 18.54
C LYS A 3 -3.24 8.77 19.41
N ASP A 4 -2.11 8.37 19.96
CA ASP A 4 -1.22 9.22 20.73
C ASP A 4 -0.01 9.58 19.88
N TYR A 5 0.30 10.86 19.75
CA TYR A 5 1.40 11.35 18.94
C TYR A 5 2.39 12.12 19.82
N GLU A 6 3.59 11.56 19.98
CA GLU A 6 4.70 12.23 20.61
C GLU A 6 5.69 12.74 19.56
N VAL A 7 5.84 14.06 19.46
CA VAL A 7 6.80 14.70 18.56
C VAL A 7 8.06 15.01 19.34
N THR A 8 9.07 14.16 19.18
CA THR A 8 10.36 14.25 19.89
C THR A 8 11.38 15.23 19.29
N ASN A 9 11.11 15.79 18.09
CA ASN A 9 12.03 16.75 17.44
C ASN A 9 11.27 17.79 16.61
N SER A 10 11.27 19.02 17.10
CA SER A 10 10.34 20.07 16.70
C SER A 10 10.60 20.77 15.36
N SER A 11 11.77 20.65 14.76
CA SER A 11 12.09 21.51 13.61
C SER A 11 11.84 20.91 12.22
N THR A 12 11.86 19.59 12.09
CA THR A 12 11.70 18.93 10.77
C THR A 12 10.43 18.09 10.69
N VAL A 13 9.96 17.59 11.82
CA VAL A 13 8.80 16.70 11.92
C VAL A 13 7.50 17.52 12.07
N ALA A 14 7.57 18.69 12.70
CA ALA A 14 6.40 19.56 12.91
C ALA A 14 5.75 20.04 11.61
N SER A 15 6.53 20.21 10.52
CA SER A 15 5.98 20.57 9.21
C SER A 15 5.32 19.39 8.48
N ALA A 16 5.66 18.15 8.83
CA ALA A 16 5.12 16.94 8.20
C ALA A 16 3.91 16.37 8.95
N ILE A 17 3.85 16.54 10.26
CA ILE A 17 2.79 16.00 11.13
C ILE A 17 1.74 17.07 11.48
N GLY A 18 2.01 18.34 11.15
CA GLY A 18 1.22 19.46 11.65
C GLY A 18 1.44 19.67 13.15
N ASN A 19 0.76 20.64 13.73
CA ASN A 19 0.86 20.97 15.18
C ASN A 19 0.16 19.95 16.10
N SER A 20 0.06 18.69 15.74
CA SER A 20 -0.65 17.67 16.52
C SER A 20 0.30 16.87 17.39
N SER A 21 0.83 17.51 18.43
CA SER A 21 1.26 16.80 19.63
C SER A 21 0.06 16.67 20.55
N GLY A 22 -0.34 15.45 20.90
CA GLY A 22 -1.44 15.23 21.84
C GLY A 22 -2.27 13.99 21.53
N GLU A 23 -3.16 13.67 22.43
CA GLU A 23 -4.12 12.56 22.28
C GLU A 23 -5.24 12.97 21.30
N SER A 24 -5.43 12.19 20.25
CA SER A 24 -6.52 12.36 19.30
C SER A 24 -7.52 11.22 19.42
N VAL A 25 -8.78 11.55 19.65
CA VAL A 25 -9.89 10.58 19.71
C VAL A 25 -10.73 10.72 18.45
N SER A 26 -10.90 9.61 17.72
CA SER A 26 -11.78 9.57 16.56
C SER A 26 -12.69 8.35 16.57
N PHE A 27 -13.87 8.51 15.98
CA PHE A 27 -14.76 7.38 15.68
C PHE A 27 -14.51 6.91 14.25
N VAL A 28 -14.23 5.62 14.12
CA VAL A 28 -13.89 5.03 12.83
C VAL A 28 -14.88 3.94 12.46
N LEU A 29 -15.57 4.12 11.33
CA LEU A 29 -16.39 3.10 10.71
C LEU A 29 -15.59 2.46 9.57
N LYS A 30 -15.36 1.16 9.64
CA LYS A 30 -14.69 0.39 8.60
C LYS A 30 -15.67 -0.57 7.94
N ASN A 31 -15.90 -0.39 6.65
CA ASN A 31 -16.62 -1.32 5.79
C ASN A 31 -15.61 -2.09 4.93
N GLN A 32 -15.80 -3.39 4.80
CA GLN A 32 -14.94 -4.23 3.98
C GLN A 32 -15.78 -5.27 3.24
N PHE A 33 -15.64 -5.28 1.92
CA PHE A 33 -16.26 -6.25 1.03
C PHE A 33 -15.16 -7.02 0.31
N PHE A 34 -15.33 -8.32 0.18
CA PHE A 34 -14.39 -9.13 -0.57
C PHE A 34 -15.11 -10.26 -1.33
N TYR A 35 -14.58 -10.58 -2.48
CA TYR A 35 -14.94 -11.73 -3.29
C TYR A 35 -13.68 -12.55 -3.55
N ASN A 36 -13.71 -13.84 -3.22
CA ASN A 36 -12.54 -14.69 -3.29
C ASN A 36 -12.89 -16.06 -3.91
N THR A 37 -12.26 -16.38 -5.03
CA THR A 37 -12.34 -17.66 -5.73
C THR A 37 -10.96 -18.32 -5.88
N LEU A 38 -9.98 -17.90 -5.07
CA LEU A 38 -8.64 -18.49 -5.10
C LEU A 38 -8.71 -19.96 -4.66
N ASN A 39 -8.04 -20.82 -5.39
CA ASN A 39 -7.94 -22.24 -5.06
C ASN A 39 -7.08 -22.54 -3.82
N SER A 40 -6.26 -21.58 -3.38
CA SER A 40 -5.46 -21.64 -2.16
C SER A 40 -5.19 -20.22 -1.63
N LEU A 41 -5.18 -20.05 -0.32
CA LEU A 41 -4.82 -18.78 0.32
C LEU A 41 -3.30 -18.63 0.49
N ILE A 42 -2.56 -19.74 0.59
CA ILE A 42 -1.12 -19.75 0.84
C ILE A 42 -0.36 -19.72 -0.49
N ILE A 43 -0.73 -20.62 -1.42
CA ILE A 43 -0.09 -20.74 -2.74
C ILE A 43 -1.18 -20.68 -3.80
N PRO A 44 -1.73 -19.48 -4.08
CA PRO A 44 -2.76 -19.36 -5.09
C PRO A 44 -2.16 -19.62 -6.49
N ARG A 45 -2.81 -20.52 -7.23
CA ARG A 45 -2.45 -20.88 -8.59
C ARG A 45 -3.50 -20.44 -9.61
N ASN A 46 -4.77 -20.50 -9.19
CA ASN A 46 -5.91 -20.10 -10.02
C ASN A 46 -6.93 -19.34 -9.18
N GLY A 47 -7.68 -18.48 -9.87
CA GLY A 47 -8.80 -17.75 -9.30
C GLY A 47 -8.55 -16.25 -9.17
N ARG A 48 -9.51 -15.59 -8.56
CA ARG A 48 -9.58 -14.15 -8.47
C ARG A 48 -9.84 -13.73 -7.02
N TYR A 49 -9.29 -12.60 -6.66
CA TYR A 49 -9.57 -11.94 -5.39
C TYR A 49 -9.86 -10.47 -5.65
N LEU A 50 -10.99 -10.00 -5.16
CA LEU A 50 -11.38 -8.60 -5.15
C LEU A 50 -11.67 -8.21 -3.72
N SER A 51 -11.08 -7.11 -3.25
CA SER A 51 -11.47 -6.48 -1.99
C SER A 51 -11.68 -4.99 -2.18
N TYR A 52 -12.70 -4.47 -1.52
CA TYR A 52 -12.93 -3.05 -1.35
C TYR A 52 -13.01 -2.75 0.14
N SER A 53 -12.23 -1.78 0.59
CA SER A 53 -12.23 -1.30 1.97
C SER A 53 -12.52 0.20 1.97
N ASN A 54 -13.53 0.58 2.74
CA ASN A 54 -13.90 1.95 3.01
C ASN A 54 -13.73 2.20 4.50
N LEU A 55 -13.00 3.24 4.85
CA LEU A 55 -12.76 3.68 6.21
C LEU A 55 -13.23 5.12 6.32
N ILE A 56 -14.19 5.37 7.19
CA ILE A 56 -14.74 6.68 7.47
C ILE A 56 -14.34 7.05 8.89
N GLU A 57 -13.54 8.07 9.03
CA GLU A 57 -13.19 8.68 10.31
C GLU A 57 -14.01 9.96 10.47
N THR A 58 -14.77 10.04 11.57
CA THR A 58 -15.61 11.21 11.81
C THR A 58 -14.78 12.37 12.34
N PRO A 59 -15.07 13.62 11.95
CA PRO A 59 -14.49 14.80 12.58
C PRO A 59 -14.84 14.85 14.07
N THR A 60 -13.85 15.22 14.87
CA THR A 60 -14.00 15.50 16.30
C THR A 60 -13.25 16.78 16.64
N SER A 61 -13.26 17.22 17.90
CA SER A 61 -12.46 18.37 18.33
C SER A 61 -10.94 18.16 18.15
N SER A 62 -10.49 16.91 18.05
CA SER A 62 -9.08 16.51 17.93
C SER A 62 -8.74 15.79 16.63
N SER A 63 -9.72 15.52 15.76
CA SER A 63 -9.53 14.86 14.45
C SER A 63 -10.34 15.57 13.37
N ASN A 64 -9.69 15.78 12.23
CA ASN A 64 -10.32 16.45 11.08
C ASN A 64 -11.29 15.55 10.29
N GLY A 65 -11.28 14.27 10.58
CA GLY A 65 -12.06 13.27 9.86
C GLY A 65 -11.59 13.04 8.42
N SER A 66 -11.77 11.81 7.96
CA SER A 66 -11.37 11.43 6.60
C SER A 66 -12.19 10.27 6.04
N ILE A 67 -12.21 10.15 4.72
CA ILE A 67 -12.73 8.97 4.02
C ILE A 67 -11.60 8.36 3.21
N LYS A 68 -11.22 7.12 3.55
CA LYS A 68 -10.17 6.36 2.86
C LYS A 68 -10.79 5.16 2.15
N ASN A 69 -10.59 5.09 0.85
CA ASN A 69 -11.05 4.01 0.00
C ASN A 69 -9.86 3.23 -0.55
N ILE A 70 -9.95 1.91 -0.55
CA ILE A 70 -8.93 1.04 -1.12
C ILE A 70 -9.61 -0.08 -1.87
N ILE A 71 -9.26 -0.26 -3.13
CA ILE A 71 -9.64 -1.42 -3.93
C ILE A 71 -8.40 -2.24 -4.27
N THR A 72 -8.51 -3.55 -4.18
CA THR A 72 -7.43 -4.48 -4.57
C THR A 72 -8.04 -5.61 -5.38
N TYR A 73 -7.51 -5.82 -6.56
CA TYR A 73 -7.84 -6.95 -7.42
C TYR A 73 -6.59 -7.81 -7.65
N LYS A 74 -6.75 -9.12 -7.58
CA LYS A 74 -5.70 -10.09 -7.90
C LYS A 74 -6.29 -11.16 -8.81
N ASN A 75 -5.51 -11.61 -9.78
CA ASN A 75 -5.84 -12.76 -10.61
C ASN A 75 -4.65 -13.70 -10.69
N PHE A 76 -4.92 -14.98 -10.67
CA PHE A 76 -3.94 -16.04 -10.84
C PHE A 76 -4.41 -16.99 -11.93
N SER A 77 -3.51 -17.39 -12.81
CA SER A 77 -3.78 -18.30 -13.91
C SER A 77 -2.63 -19.30 -14.03
N GLU A 78 -2.93 -20.58 -13.88
CA GLU A 78 -1.98 -21.66 -13.96
C GLU A 78 -2.00 -22.30 -15.36
N PHE A 79 -0.83 -22.51 -15.92
CA PHE A 79 -0.60 -23.20 -17.18
C PHE A 79 0.54 -24.22 -16.99
N GLY A 80 0.19 -25.47 -16.68
CA GLY A 80 1.13 -26.52 -16.37
C GLY A 80 1.94 -26.24 -15.10
N LYS A 81 3.23 -25.97 -15.24
CA LYS A 81 4.13 -25.62 -14.13
C LYS A 81 4.25 -24.09 -13.92
N ASN A 82 3.62 -23.31 -14.76
CA ASN A 82 3.76 -21.86 -14.77
C ASN A 82 2.51 -21.22 -14.18
N ILE A 83 2.70 -20.15 -13.41
CA ILE A 83 1.64 -19.34 -12.83
C ILE A 83 1.89 -17.91 -13.25
N PHE A 84 0.92 -17.31 -13.92
CA PHE A 84 0.88 -15.88 -14.18
C PHE A 84 -0.07 -15.23 -13.18
N SER A 85 0.39 -14.17 -12.54
CA SER A 85 -0.49 -13.40 -11.69
C SER A 85 -0.31 -11.92 -11.89
N TYR A 86 -1.41 -11.19 -11.71
CA TYR A 86 -1.34 -9.74 -11.63
C TYR A 86 -2.20 -9.25 -10.47
N GLN A 87 -1.75 -8.16 -9.89
CA GLN A 87 -2.45 -7.45 -8.83
C GLN A 87 -2.53 -5.98 -9.21
N ILE A 88 -3.70 -5.40 -9.03
CA ILE A 88 -3.93 -3.95 -9.10
C ILE A 88 -4.45 -3.50 -7.75
N ARG A 89 -3.87 -2.43 -7.22
CA ARG A 89 -4.34 -1.78 -6.01
C ARG A 89 -4.46 -0.29 -6.28
N ALA A 90 -5.62 0.28 -5.99
CA ALA A 90 -5.85 1.71 -6.03
C ALA A 90 -6.38 2.18 -4.68
N GLY A 91 -6.02 3.38 -4.28
CA GLY A 91 -6.48 3.98 -3.04
C GLY A 91 -6.60 5.49 -3.16
N ASN A 92 -7.55 6.01 -2.41
CA ASN A 92 -7.81 7.45 -2.29
C ASN A 92 -8.17 7.77 -0.83
N ILE A 93 -7.67 8.89 -0.33
CA ILE A 93 -8.08 9.45 0.97
C ILE A 93 -8.45 10.92 0.80
N VAL A 94 -9.58 11.32 1.37
CA VAL A 94 -10.11 12.69 1.32
C VAL A 94 -10.42 13.14 2.74
N SER A 95 -9.99 14.36 3.09
CA SER A 95 -10.38 15.01 4.34
C SER A 95 -11.83 15.52 4.26
N LEU A 96 -12.56 15.41 5.37
CA LEU A 96 -13.94 15.90 5.47
C LEU A 96 -14.00 17.40 5.78
N ASN A 97 -12.97 17.98 6.38
CA ASN A 97 -12.93 19.38 6.82
C ASN A 97 -11.95 20.25 6.03
N ASP A 98 -11.59 19.85 4.80
CA ASP A 98 -10.61 20.54 3.94
C ASP A 98 -9.22 20.76 4.55
N SER A 99 -8.94 20.13 5.67
CA SER A 99 -7.64 20.15 6.34
C SER A 99 -6.68 19.11 5.76
N ASP A 100 -5.42 19.23 6.09
CA ASP A 100 -4.40 18.29 5.64
C ASP A 100 -4.58 16.92 6.30
N ILE A 101 -4.41 15.87 5.50
CA ILE A 101 -4.36 14.49 5.99
C ILE A 101 -3.03 14.26 6.72
N LEU A 102 -3.06 13.62 7.87
CA LEU A 102 -1.86 13.25 8.60
C LEU A 102 -0.98 12.30 7.76
N THR A 103 0.33 12.46 7.86
CA THR A 103 1.30 11.65 7.10
C THR A 103 1.11 10.14 7.33
N ASP A 104 0.77 9.74 8.55
CA ASP A 104 0.56 8.32 8.91
C ASP A 104 -0.69 7.71 8.27
N ASP A 105 -1.66 8.55 7.90
CA ASP A 105 -2.87 8.10 7.22
C ASP A 105 -2.72 8.08 5.69
N LYS A 106 -1.70 8.75 5.15
CA LYS A 106 -1.42 8.79 3.71
C LYS A 106 -0.93 7.44 3.17
N PHE A 107 -0.98 7.31 1.86
CA PHE A 107 -0.42 6.15 1.19
C PHE A 107 1.09 6.31 1.03
N ALA A 108 1.81 5.23 1.36
CA ALA A 108 3.24 5.09 1.11
C ALA A 108 3.50 4.17 -0.09
N LEU A 109 4.51 4.49 -0.87
CA LEU A 109 4.96 3.65 -1.99
C LEU A 109 6.40 3.20 -1.74
N GLY A 110 6.66 1.92 -1.98
CA GLY A 110 7.91 1.22 -1.75
C GLY A 110 7.72 -0.07 -0.95
N GLY A 111 8.81 -0.74 -0.60
CA GLY A 111 8.79 -1.99 0.14
C GLY A 111 7.92 -3.07 -0.54
N ARG A 112 6.94 -3.60 0.18
CA ARG A 112 6.04 -4.64 -0.36
C ARG A 112 5.17 -4.20 -1.54
N TRP A 113 4.95 -2.89 -1.71
CA TRP A 113 4.09 -2.36 -2.78
C TRP A 113 4.87 -2.08 -4.07
N LEU A 114 6.16 -1.79 -3.95
CA LEU A 114 7.06 -1.58 -5.08
C LEU A 114 8.41 -2.19 -4.71
N ARG A 115 8.64 -3.43 -5.12
CA ARG A 115 9.87 -4.18 -4.80
C ARG A 115 11.11 -3.46 -5.34
N GLY A 116 12.21 -3.50 -4.61
CA GLY A 116 13.45 -2.80 -4.98
C GLY A 116 13.52 -1.33 -4.53
N PHE A 117 12.46 -0.80 -3.95
CA PHE A 117 12.44 0.50 -3.29
C PHE A 117 12.30 0.33 -1.78
N ASP A 118 12.96 1.18 -1.01
CA ASP A 118 12.74 1.24 0.44
C ASP A 118 11.29 1.56 0.78
N SER A 119 10.85 1.24 1.99
CA SER A 119 9.55 1.69 2.50
C SER A 119 9.51 3.21 2.46
N TYR A 120 8.43 3.79 1.93
CA TYR A 120 8.35 5.23 1.62
C TYR A 120 9.42 5.71 0.62
N GLY A 121 10.02 4.82 -0.17
CA GLY A 121 11.14 5.14 -1.07
C GLY A 121 10.75 5.89 -2.35
N ALA A 122 9.45 6.19 -2.57
CA ALA A 122 8.97 6.90 -3.75
C ALA A 122 7.76 7.77 -3.41
N GLY A 123 7.60 8.88 -4.14
CA GLY A 123 6.46 9.78 -4.05
C GLY A 123 6.79 11.15 -3.42
N PRO A 124 5.77 11.92 -2.99
CA PRO A 124 5.90 13.26 -2.46
C PRO A 124 6.81 13.36 -1.24
N ARG A 125 7.60 14.43 -1.16
CA ARG A 125 8.62 14.69 -0.12
C ARG A 125 8.62 16.13 0.35
N ASN A 126 8.95 16.34 1.62
CA ASN A 126 9.26 17.65 2.16
C ASN A 126 10.77 18.00 2.08
N SER A 127 11.64 16.99 2.03
CA SER A 127 13.07 17.13 1.86
C SER A 127 13.63 15.96 1.03
N ARG A 128 14.93 15.92 0.79
CA ARG A 128 15.55 14.80 0.06
C ARG A 128 15.33 13.44 0.71
N THR A 129 15.20 13.40 2.02
CA THR A 129 15.09 12.17 2.83
C THR A 129 13.73 11.99 3.50
N SER A 130 12.88 13.02 3.54
CA SER A 130 11.59 12.97 4.24
C SER A 130 10.44 12.80 3.26
N TYR A 131 10.04 11.56 3.06
CA TYR A 131 8.84 11.22 2.31
C TYR A 131 7.60 11.42 3.17
N VAL A 132 6.58 12.02 2.60
CA VAL A 132 5.30 12.32 3.30
C VAL A 132 4.13 11.49 2.78
N GLY A 133 4.36 10.67 1.74
CA GLY A 133 3.29 9.92 1.09
C GLY A 133 2.33 10.79 0.30
N GLY A 134 1.22 10.23 -0.12
CA GLY A 134 0.19 10.93 -0.89
C GLY A 134 -1.21 10.49 -0.59
N ASN A 135 -2.17 11.29 -1.03
CA ASN A 135 -3.60 11.01 -0.85
C ASN A 135 -4.15 10.01 -1.85
N ASN A 136 -3.42 9.72 -2.91
CA ASN A 136 -3.81 8.78 -3.94
C ASN A 136 -2.69 7.79 -4.23
N LEU A 137 -3.08 6.56 -4.54
CA LEU A 137 -2.15 5.46 -4.83
C LEU A 137 -2.68 4.61 -5.97
N VAL A 138 -1.82 4.25 -6.91
CA VAL A 138 -2.05 3.13 -7.85
C VAL A 138 -0.80 2.27 -7.90
N VAL A 139 -0.99 0.96 -7.75
CA VAL A 139 0.08 -0.03 -7.84
C VAL A 139 -0.38 -1.17 -8.73
N THR A 140 0.48 -1.60 -9.64
CA THR A 140 0.30 -2.81 -10.44
C THR A 140 1.50 -3.72 -10.24
N LYS A 141 1.23 -5.00 -9.99
CA LYS A 141 2.27 -6.03 -9.84
C LYS A 141 1.99 -7.14 -10.82
N LEU A 142 2.99 -7.51 -11.59
CA LEU A 142 2.98 -8.61 -12.54
C LEU A 142 3.98 -9.64 -12.06
N ASP A 143 3.56 -10.88 -11.93
CA ASP A 143 4.43 -11.97 -11.51
C ASP A 143 4.28 -13.16 -12.47
N TYR A 144 5.40 -13.70 -12.87
CA TYR A 144 5.50 -15.02 -13.49
C TYR A 144 6.26 -15.94 -12.54
N SER A 145 5.65 -17.07 -12.19
CA SER A 145 6.25 -18.07 -11.30
C SER A 145 6.28 -19.42 -11.99
N ARG A 146 7.42 -20.10 -11.95
CA ARG A 146 7.57 -21.46 -12.47
C ARG A 146 7.98 -22.40 -11.38
N GLN A 147 7.19 -23.46 -11.15
CA GLN A 147 7.53 -24.50 -10.18
C GLN A 147 8.73 -25.30 -10.70
N LEU A 148 9.81 -25.35 -9.91
CA LEU A 148 11.05 -26.01 -10.28
C LEU A 148 10.97 -27.52 -10.08
N PHE A 149 10.40 -27.98 -8.95
CA PHE A 149 10.31 -29.39 -8.60
C PHE A 149 8.84 -29.82 -8.54
N ARG A 150 8.49 -30.91 -9.24
CA ARG A 150 7.09 -31.35 -9.40
C ARG A 150 6.53 -32.09 -8.18
N ASN A 151 7.36 -32.85 -7.48
CA ASN A 151 6.98 -33.78 -6.40
C ASN A 151 7.68 -33.41 -5.07
N SER A 152 7.67 -32.13 -4.70
CA SER A 152 8.23 -31.71 -3.44
C SER A 152 7.10 -31.37 -2.48
N ASP A 153 7.17 -31.90 -1.26
CA ASP A 153 6.34 -31.49 -0.13
C ASP A 153 6.56 -30.00 0.17
N PHE A 154 7.68 -29.48 -0.31
CA PHE A 154 8.08 -28.07 -0.18
C PHE A 154 8.24 -27.43 -1.57
N PRO A 155 7.18 -26.84 -2.12
CA PRO A 155 7.23 -26.29 -3.46
C PRO A 155 8.17 -25.09 -3.56
N VAL A 156 9.09 -25.18 -4.52
CA VAL A 156 10.04 -24.12 -4.87
C VAL A 156 9.66 -23.54 -6.23
N PHE A 157 9.61 -22.22 -6.30
CA PHE A 157 9.29 -21.51 -7.54
C PHE A 157 10.42 -20.55 -7.91
N PHE A 158 10.79 -20.55 -9.18
CA PHE A 158 11.47 -19.42 -9.79
C PHE A 158 10.43 -18.35 -10.12
N ASN A 159 10.71 -17.10 -9.78
CA ASN A 159 9.78 -15.98 -9.94
C ASN A 159 10.47 -14.84 -10.70
N LEU A 160 9.79 -14.33 -11.73
CA LEU A 160 10.08 -13.05 -12.36
C LEU A 160 8.98 -12.08 -11.98
N PHE A 161 9.34 -10.82 -11.82
CA PHE A 161 8.35 -9.79 -11.49
C PHE A 161 8.61 -8.46 -12.19
N ASN A 162 7.54 -7.72 -12.36
CA ASN A 162 7.56 -6.33 -12.78
C ASN A 162 6.49 -5.57 -12.01
N ASP A 163 6.91 -4.55 -11.26
CA ASP A 163 6.03 -3.71 -10.45
C ASP A 163 6.00 -2.29 -10.98
N TYR A 164 4.83 -1.68 -10.93
CA TYR A 164 4.60 -0.27 -11.25
C TYR A 164 3.86 0.39 -10.10
N GLY A 165 4.24 1.60 -9.75
CA GLY A 165 3.59 2.33 -8.67
C GLY A 165 3.62 3.84 -8.88
N LEU A 166 2.55 4.47 -8.48
CA LEU A 166 2.37 5.90 -8.46
C LEU A 166 1.66 6.27 -7.16
N VAL A 167 2.19 7.25 -6.45
CA VAL A 167 1.58 7.89 -5.30
C VAL A 167 1.66 9.40 -5.48
N TRP A 168 0.55 10.11 -5.22
CA TRP A 168 0.53 11.56 -5.42
C TRP A 168 -0.38 12.27 -4.44
N GLU A 169 -0.11 13.56 -4.29
CA GLU A 169 -0.82 14.47 -3.41
C GLU A 169 -1.55 15.55 -4.26
N ASN A 170 -2.81 15.81 -3.94
CA ASN A 170 -3.61 16.79 -4.67
C ASN A 170 -3.70 18.16 -3.97
N LYS A 171 -3.79 18.20 -2.66
CA LYS A 171 -4.11 19.42 -1.88
C LYS A 171 -2.90 20.02 -1.19
N THR A 172 -2.11 19.23 -0.50
CA THR A 172 -0.91 19.68 0.19
C THR A 172 0.18 19.93 -0.85
N LYS A 173 0.88 21.03 -0.75
CA LYS A 173 2.03 21.30 -1.61
C LYS A 173 3.32 20.85 -0.89
N PRO A 174 3.71 19.58 -0.97
CA PRO A 174 5.01 19.17 -0.49
C PRO A 174 6.09 19.97 -1.24
N THR A 175 7.24 20.17 -0.61
CA THR A 175 8.35 20.90 -1.23
C THR A 175 8.78 20.29 -2.57
N ASN A 176 8.61 18.98 -2.70
CA ASN A 176 8.79 18.25 -3.95
C ASN A 176 7.63 17.26 -4.14
N ASN A 177 6.66 17.64 -4.98
CA ASN A 177 5.53 16.78 -5.35
C ASN A 177 5.97 15.83 -6.48
N ASP A 178 6.67 14.77 -6.11
CA ASP A 178 7.10 13.74 -7.06
C ASP A 178 5.93 12.83 -7.43
N ASN A 179 5.26 13.17 -8.52
CA ASN A 179 4.15 12.39 -9.12
C ASN A 179 4.64 11.43 -10.21
N SER A 180 5.89 11.03 -10.19
CA SER A 180 6.46 10.19 -11.23
C SER A 180 6.04 8.73 -11.05
N LEU A 181 5.62 8.10 -12.14
CA LEU A 181 5.46 6.65 -12.19
C LEU A 181 6.82 5.98 -11.95
N ARG A 182 6.87 5.10 -10.97
CA ARG A 182 8.04 4.28 -10.67
C ARG A 182 7.80 2.85 -11.11
N SER A 183 8.86 2.21 -11.57
CA SER A 183 8.82 0.79 -11.94
C SER A 183 10.04 0.05 -11.44
N SER A 184 9.87 -1.24 -11.23
CA SER A 184 10.95 -2.15 -10.89
C SER A 184 10.71 -3.51 -11.53
N ALA A 185 11.79 -4.20 -11.84
CA ALA A 185 11.76 -5.56 -12.36
C ALA A 185 12.83 -6.39 -11.66
N GLY A 186 12.59 -7.67 -11.52
CA GLY A 186 13.56 -8.55 -10.88
C GLY A 186 13.16 -10.01 -10.95
N PHE A 187 14.00 -10.83 -10.33
CA PHE A 187 13.77 -12.26 -10.21
C PHE A 187 14.11 -12.76 -8.81
N GLY A 188 13.65 -13.94 -8.47
CA GLY A 188 13.91 -14.55 -7.17
C GLY A 188 13.47 -16.01 -7.10
N ILE A 189 13.77 -16.63 -5.97
CA ILE A 189 13.30 -17.96 -5.61
C ILE A 189 12.30 -17.81 -4.48
N LYS A 190 11.12 -18.40 -4.62
CA LYS A 190 10.11 -18.51 -3.57
C LYS A 190 10.10 -19.94 -3.05
N TYR A 191 10.31 -20.09 -1.78
CA TYR A 191 10.24 -21.36 -1.06
C TYR A 191 9.11 -21.30 -0.03
N TYR A 192 8.25 -22.29 -0.03
CA TYR A 192 7.16 -22.40 0.94
C TYR A 192 7.51 -23.48 1.96
N SER A 193 7.81 -23.03 3.19
CA SER A 193 8.07 -23.92 4.33
C SER A 193 6.74 -24.34 4.98
N PRO A 194 6.64 -25.57 5.51
CA PRO A 194 5.47 -26.03 6.26
C PRO A 194 5.38 -25.45 7.68
N ILE A 195 6.35 -24.66 8.11
CA ILE A 195 6.44 -24.03 9.44
C ILE A 195 5.87 -22.61 9.37
#